data_90abd6cd6b2690261c8b25948ae4de36
#
_entry.id   90abd6cd6b2690261c8b25948ae4de36
#
_cell.length_a   1.000
_cell.length_b   1.000
_cell.length_c   1.000
_cell.angle_alpha   90.00
_cell.angle_beta   90.00
_cell.angle_gamma   90.00
#
_symmetry.space_group_name_H-M   'P 1'
#
loop_
_entity.id
_entity.type
_entity.pdbx_description
1 polymer ?
#
loop_
_entity_poly.entity_id
_entity_poly.type
_entity_poly.pdbx_seq_one_letter_code
_entity_poly.pdbx_strand_id
1 'polypeptide(L)'
;ITRNSKTGEINYYTADYTVLATGGIGQLYPSTSNDITITGDGIAMAYRAGCKLKNLEFVQFHPTMLTIDGKAYGLVSEAVRGAGGILVNDKGEKIMEGVHPQKDLAPRDVVSREVYAHYLKGEKIYLDISAVKDFRAKFPTVTEICEEHGVNVDNKQTGKQFTS
;
A
#
# COMPACT_ATOMS: atom_id res chain seq x y z
N ILE A 1 -5.21 11.93 29.18
CA ILE A 1 -5.17 10.70 29.99
C ILE A 1 -4.27 9.70 29.27
N THR A 2 -3.34 9.09 29.99
CA THR A 2 -2.47 8.04 29.47
C THR A 2 -2.51 6.83 30.38
N ARG A 3 -2.19 5.67 29.81
CA ARG A 3 -2.01 4.43 30.57
C ARG A 3 -0.57 3.95 30.39
N ASN A 4 0.11 3.71 31.49
CA ASN A 4 1.42 3.07 31.45
C ASN A 4 1.25 1.60 31.01
N SER A 5 1.85 1.23 29.88
CA SER A 5 1.70 -0.12 29.31
C SER A 5 2.30 -1.23 30.18
N LYS A 6 3.28 -0.91 31.04
CA LYS A 6 3.95 -1.88 31.92
C LYS A 6 3.25 -2.03 33.26
N THR A 7 2.82 -0.91 33.87
CA THR A 7 2.25 -0.90 35.24
C THR A 7 0.73 -0.89 35.25
N GLY A 8 0.09 -0.51 34.12
CA GLY A 8 -1.36 -0.30 34.03
C GLY A 8 -1.85 1.00 34.66
N GLU A 9 -0.97 1.80 35.24
CA GLU A 9 -1.29 3.04 35.93
C GLU A 9 -1.89 4.08 34.98
N ILE A 10 -2.92 4.77 35.42
CA ILE A 10 -3.58 5.85 34.69
C ILE A 10 -3.04 7.18 35.13
N ASN A 11 -2.55 7.99 34.23
CA ASN A 11 -2.01 9.31 34.48
C ASN A 11 -2.82 10.39 33.73
N TYR A 12 -2.95 11.53 34.36
CA TYR A 12 -3.62 12.71 33.82
C TYR A 12 -2.60 13.82 33.61
N TYR A 13 -2.58 14.36 32.40
CA TYR A 13 -1.74 15.50 32.04
C TYR A 13 -2.65 16.65 31.63
N THR A 14 -2.33 17.86 32.06
CA THR A 14 -2.97 19.11 31.63
C THR A 14 -1.94 19.92 30.82
N ALA A 15 -2.38 20.58 29.78
CA ALA A 15 -1.56 21.44 28.94
C ALA A 15 -2.44 22.55 28.34
N ASP A 16 -1.83 23.70 28.07
CA ASP A 16 -2.53 24.81 27.42
C ASP A 16 -2.90 24.44 25.96
N TYR A 17 -2.09 23.61 25.33
CA TYR A 17 -2.30 23.11 23.96
C TYR A 17 -2.04 21.61 23.89
N THR A 18 -2.86 20.90 23.12
CA THR A 18 -2.69 19.47 22.85
C THR A 18 -2.63 19.24 21.35
N VAL A 19 -1.55 18.58 20.90
CA VAL A 19 -1.39 18.16 19.49
C VAL A 19 -1.78 16.71 19.34
N LEU A 20 -2.78 16.41 18.49
CA LEU A 20 -3.12 15.05 18.09
C LEU A 20 -2.30 14.67 16.86
N ALA A 21 -1.43 13.68 17.00
CA ALA A 21 -0.59 13.15 15.91
C ALA A 21 -0.68 11.61 15.89
N THR A 22 -1.90 11.09 15.90
CA THR A 22 -2.24 9.68 16.15
C THR A 22 -2.32 8.83 14.88
N GLY A 23 -1.89 9.38 13.74
CA GLY A 23 -1.96 8.66 12.45
C GLY A 23 -3.37 8.61 11.87
N GLY A 24 -3.55 7.74 10.88
CA GLY A 24 -4.77 7.62 10.08
C GLY A 24 -5.70 6.48 10.49
N ILE A 25 -6.38 5.91 9.49
CA ILE A 25 -7.46 4.93 9.66
C ILE A 25 -7.24 3.65 8.83
N GLY A 26 -6.00 3.35 8.40
CA GLY A 26 -5.74 2.26 7.46
C GLY A 26 -6.24 0.90 7.90
N GLN A 27 -6.30 0.62 9.21
CA GLN A 27 -6.81 -0.64 9.75
C GLN A 27 -8.34 -0.81 9.68
N LEU A 28 -9.07 0.14 9.12
CA LEU A 28 -10.48 -0.07 8.74
C LEU A 28 -10.64 -0.99 7.52
N TYR A 29 -9.57 -1.18 6.75
CA TYR A 29 -9.59 -1.98 5.53
C TYR A 29 -9.05 -3.39 5.80
N PRO A 30 -9.65 -4.44 5.20
CA PRO A 30 -9.22 -5.83 5.39
C PRO A 30 -7.80 -6.09 4.92
N SER A 31 -7.35 -5.34 3.90
CA SER A 31 -5.99 -5.39 3.37
C SER A 31 -5.38 -4.00 3.47
N THR A 32 -4.29 -3.88 4.20
CA THR A 32 -3.63 -2.59 4.45
C THR A 32 -2.14 -2.79 4.66
N SER A 33 -1.35 -1.79 4.24
CA SER A 33 0.08 -1.69 4.52
C SER A 33 0.39 -0.91 5.78
N ASN A 34 -0.64 -0.43 6.48
CA ASN A 34 -0.46 0.35 7.70
C ASN A 34 -0.18 -0.57 8.89
N ASP A 35 0.55 -0.04 9.87
CA ASP A 35 0.77 -0.71 11.14
C ASP A 35 -0.57 -1.04 11.82
N ILE A 36 -0.59 -2.14 12.58
CA ILE A 36 -1.78 -2.66 13.28
C ILE A 36 -2.40 -1.64 14.25
N THR A 37 -1.64 -0.65 14.68
CA THR A 37 -2.08 0.40 15.61
C THR A 37 -2.80 1.57 14.92
N ILE A 38 -2.86 1.60 13.58
CA ILE A 38 -3.46 2.71 12.81
C ILE A 38 -4.98 2.50 12.66
N THR A 39 -5.68 2.59 13.78
CA THR A 39 -7.09 2.22 13.93
C THR A 39 -8.06 3.40 13.90
N GLY A 40 -7.57 4.65 13.77
CA GLY A 40 -8.40 5.85 13.75
C GLY A 40 -8.82 6.37 15.12
N ASP A 41 -8.23 5.87 16.20
CA ASP A 41 -8.61 6.23 17.58
C ASP A 41 -8.52 7.72 17.85
N GLY A 42 -7.49 8.41 17.32
CA GLY A 42 -7.36 9.87 17.50
C GLY A 42 -8.46 10.65 16.79
N ILE A 43 -8.88 10.22 15.61
CA ILE A 43 -10.01 10.81 14.89
C ILE A 43 -11.30 10.61 15.71
N ALA A 44 -11.51 9.42 16.24
CA ALA A 44 -12.66 9.09 17.06
C ALA A 44 -12.66 9.89 18.39
N MET A 45 -11.50 10.08 19.02
CA MET A 45 -11.35 10.93 20.21
C MET A 45 -11.68 12.39 19.91
N ALA A 46 -11.17 12.93 18.81
CA ALA A 46 -11.48 14.29 18.37
C ALA A 46 -12.98 14.49 18.12
N TYR A 47 -13.62 13.53 17.42
CA TYR A 47 -15.06 13.54 17.20
C TYR A 47 -15.86 13.57 18.51
N ARG A 48 -15.53 12.68 19.44
CA ARG A 48 -16.18 12.63 20.76
C ARG A 48 -15.98 13.90 21.58
N ALA A 49 -14.86 14.61 21.37
CA ALA A 49 -14.60 15.91 21.97
C ALA A 49 -15.31 17.08 21.29
N GLY A 50 -16.16 16.82 20.28
CA GLY A 50 -16.94 17.85 19.59
C GLY A 50 -16.19 18.52 18.42
N CYS A 51 -15.02 18.02 18.02
CA CYS A 51 -14.30 18.55 16.86
C CYS A 51 -15.07 18.27 15.56
N LYS A 52 -15.04 19.23 14.65
CA LYS A 52 -15.57 19.02 13.30
C LYS A 52 -14.58 18.17 12.50
N LEU A 53 -15.07 17.08 11.91
CA LEU A 53 -14.30 16.24 10.99
C LEU A 53 -14.63 16.63 9.55
N LYS A 54 -13.65 16.50 8.65
CA LYS A 54 -13.78 16.83 7.23
C LYS A 54 -12.92 15.88 6.39
N ASN A 55 -13.41 15.55 5.20
CA ASN A 55 -12.68 14.81 4.16
C ASN A 55 -12.24 13.40 4.60
N LEU A 56 -13.02 12.72 5.43
CA LEU A 56 -12.69 11.36 5.89
C LEU A 56 -12.75 10.33 4.77
N GLU A 57 -13.43 10.65 3.65
CA GLU A 57 -13.49 9.84 2.44
C GLU A 57 -12.17 9.83 1.65
N PHE A 58 -11.27 10.76 1.90
CA PHE A 58 -9.99 10.85 1.18
C PHE A 58 -8.97 9.89 1.76
N VAL A 59 -9.08 8.61 1.39
CA VAL A 59 -8.09 7.58 1.70
C VAL A 59 -7.29 7.27 0.43
N GLN A 60 -5.97 7.35 0.50
CA GLN A 60 -5.11 6.98 -0.63
C GLN A 60 -4.88 5.46 -0.63
N PHE A 61 -5.30 4.80 -1.69
CA PHE A 61 -4.94 3.41 -1.97
C PHE A 61 -3.61 3.36 -2.74
N HIS A 62 -2.67 2.56 -2.26
CA HIS A 62 -1.44 2.34 -3.00
C HIS A 62 -1.68 1.33 -4.13
N PRO A 63 -1.30 1.64 -5.39
CA PRO A 63 -1.68 0.80 -6.54
C PRO A 63 -0.94 -0.53 -6.63
N THR A 64 0.18 -0.69 -5.91
CA THR A 64 1.01 -1.90 -5.98
C THR A 64 1.36 -2.41 -4.59
N MET A 65 0.71 -3.47 -4.17
CA MET A 65 1.01 -4.22 -2.95
C MET A 65 1.61 -5.58 -3.33
N LEU A 66 2.69 -5.97 -2.66
CA LEU A 66 3.25 -7.31 -2.82
C LEU A 66 2.32 -8.32 -2.16
N THR A 67 1.66 -9.14 -2.98
CA THR A 67 0.78 -10.20 -2.50
C THR A 67 1.28 -11.54 -3.00
N ILE A 68 1.49 -12.49 -2.09
CA ILE A 68 1.93 -13.86 -2.38
C ILE A 68 0.92 -14.78 -1.71
N ASP A 69 0.35 -15.72 -2.47
CA ASP A 69 -0.68 -16.65 -2.01
C ASP A 69 -1.87 -15.97 -1.28
N GLY A 70 -2.27 -14.80 -1.79
CA GLY A 70 -3.40 -14.03 -1.25
C GLY A 70 -3.10 -13.24 0.03
N LYS A 71 -1.84 -13.23 0.50
CA LYS A 71 -1.41 -12.49 1.68
C LYS A 71 -0.52 -11.31 1.29
N ALA A 72 -0.79 -10.14 1.86
CA ALA A 72 -0.02 -8.92 1.63
C ALA A 72 1.25 -8.91 2.51
N TYR A 73 2.40 -8.58 1.90
CA TYR A 73 3.71 -8.56 2.57
C TYR A 73 4.37 -7.18 2.56
N GLY A 74 3.81 -6.22 1.87
CA GLY A 74 4.32 -4.86 1.86
C GLY A 74 4.05 -4.12 0.54
N LEU A 75 4.55 -2.90 0.47
CA LEU A 75 4.39 -2.06 -0.72
C LEU A 75 5.54 -2.29 -1.71
N VAL A 76 5.18 -2.42 -2.98
CA VAL A 76 6.14 -2.27 -4.07
C VAL A 76 6.16 -0.79 -4.45
N SER A 77 7.27 -0.12 -4.13
CA SER A 77 7.45 1.31 -4.35
C SER A 77 7.17 1.70 -5.80
N GLU A 78 6.60 2.88 -6.01
CA GLU A 78 6.45 3.51 -7.33
C GLU A 78 7.77 3.61 -8.10
N ALA A 79 8.90 3.67 -7.38
CA ALA A 79 10.23 3.65 -7.97
C ALA A 79 10.50 2.41 -8.85
N VAL A 80 9.83 1.28 -8.59
CA VAL A 80 9.94 0.07 -9.44
C VAL A 80 9.32 0.33 -10.81
N ARG A 81 8.15 0.99 -10.85
CA ARG A 81 7.51 1.40 -12.11
C ARG A 81 8.36 2.48 -12.81
N GLY A 82 8.93 3.41 -12.05
CA GLY A 82 9.90 4.41 -12.54
C GLY A 82 11.17 3.79 -13.13
N ALA A 83 11.59 2.62 -12.65
CA ALA A 83 12.73 1.89 -13.18
C ALA A 83 12.40 1.00 -14.41
N GLY A 84 11.14 0.99 -14.86
CA GLY A 84 10.69 0.26 -16.04
C GLY A 84 9.76 -0.91 -15.75
N GLY A 85 9.28 -1.07 -14.52
CA GLY A 85 8.24 -2.05 -14.20
C GLY A 85 6.90 -1.63 -14.80
N ILE A 86 6.15 -2.57 -15.35
CA ILE A 86 4.85 -2.36 -16.01
C ILE A 86 3.77 -3.26 -15.44
N LEU A 87 2.56 -2.72 -15.31
CA LEU A 87 1.41 -3.47 -14.85
C LEU A 87 0.78 -4.25 -16.02
N VAL A 88 0.63 -5.56 -15.82
CA VAL A 88 0.06 -6.47 -16.82
C VAL A 88 -1.00 -7.36 -16.19
N ASN A 89 -1.98 -7.78 -17.00
CA ASN A 89 -2.95 -8.80 -16.58
C ASN A 89 -2.38 -10.23 -16.74
N ASP A 90 -3.18 -11.23 -16.43
CA ASP A 90 -2.84 -12.66 -16.54
C ASP A 90 -2.54 -13.11 -17.99
N LYS A 91 -2.98 -12.34 -18.99
CA LYS A 91 -2.68 -12.57 -20.42
C LYS A 91 -1.40 -11.87 -20.87
N GLY A 92 -0.77 -11.06 -20.00
CA GLY A 92 0.41 -10.26 -20.33
C GLY A 92 0.09 -8.93 -21.03
N GLU A 93 -1.17 -8.52 -21.07
CA GLU A 93 -1.59 -7.25 -21.64
C GLU A 93 -1.30 -6.10 -20.67
N LYS A 94 -0.78 -4.98 -21.19
CA LYS A 94 -0.43 -3.79 -20.39
C LYS A 94 -1.69 -3.03 -20.02
N ILE A 95 -2.07 -3.01 -18.76
CA ILE A 95 -3.34 -2.44 -18.31
C ILE A 95 -3.37 -0.91 -18.33
N MET A 96 -2.23 -0.24 -18.31
CA MET A 96 -2.17 1.22 -18.33
C MET A 96 -2.07 1.81 -19.75
N GLU A 97 -2.01 0.96 -20.79
CA GLU A 97 -1.95 1.41 -22.17
C GLU A 97 -3.27 2.05 -22.60
N GLY A 98 -3.22 3.30 -23.07
CA GLY A 98 -4.41 4.07 -23.46
C GLY A 98 -5.19 4.71 -22.31
N VAL A 99 -4.85 4.43 -21.04
CA VAL A 99 -5.53 4.98 -19.86
C VAL A 99 -5.04 6.38 -19.53
N HIS A 100 -3.73 6.58 -19.57
CA HIS A 100 -3.12 7.87 -19.21
C HIS A 100 -1.82 8.09 -20.04
N PRO A 101 -1.47 9.34 -20.42
CA PRO A 101 -0.24 9.61 -21.17
C PRO A 101 1.04 9.12 -20.50
N GLN A 102 1.09 9.16 -19.16
CA GLN A 102 2.23 8.68 -18.37
C GLN A 102 2.18 7.18 -18.08
N LYS A 103 1.16 6.46 -18.57
CA LYS A 103 0.98 5.00 -18.41
C LYS A 103 1.18 4.58 -16.94
N ASP A 104 2.08 3.67 -16.67
CA ASP A 104 2.38 3.14 -15.33
C ASP A 104 2.91 4.19 -14.33
N LEU A 105 3.31 5.36 -14.81
CA LEU A 105 3.72 6.51 -14.00
C LEU A 105 2.59 7.54 -13.80
N ALA A 106 1.37 7.19 -14.16
CA ALA A 106 0.19 8.02 -13.88
C ALA A 106 0.02 8.26 -12.37
N PRO A 107 -0.75 9.28 -11.96
CA PRO A 107 -1.08 9.51 -10.56
C PRO A 107 -1.63 8.24 -9.89
N ARG A 108 -1.32 8.05 -8.61
CA ARG A 108 -1.66 6.81 -7.88
C ARG A 108 -3.14 6.45 -7.92
N ASP A 109 -4.02 7.45 -7.84
CA ASP A 109 -5.46 7.25 -7.91
C ASP A 109 -5.92 6.73 -9.28
N VAL A 110 -5.29 7.18 -10.36
CA VAL A 110 -5.56 6.68 -11.73
C VAL A 110 -5.14 5.23 -11.84
N VAL A 111 -3.92 4.90 -11.40
CA VAL A 111 -3.42 3.52 -11.45
C VAL A 111 -4.25 2.61 -10.56
N SER A 112 -4.59 3.03 -9.34
CA SER A 112 -5.40 2.22 -8.41
C SER A 112 -6.79 1.94 -8.95
N ARG A 113 -7.43 2.93 -9.59
CA ARG A 113 -8.76 2.73 -10.21
C ARG A 113 -8.70 1.75 -11.38
N GLU A 114 -7.66 1.82 -12.20
CA GLU A 114 -7.52 0.88 -13.33
C GLU A 114 -7.26 -0.54 -12.84
N VAL A 115 -6.35 -0.73 -11.89
CA VAL A 115 -6.12 -2.02 -11.25
C VAL A 115 -7.41 -2.58 -10.66
N TYR A 116 -8.17 -1.76 -9.94
CA TYR A 116 -9.45 -2.17 -9.36
C TYR A 116 -10.51 -2.52 -10.43
N ALA A 117 -10.56 -1.79 -11.54
CA ALA A 117 -11.45 -2.09 -12.66
C ALA A 117 -11.16 -3.48 -13.28
N HIS A 118 -9.89 -3.87 -13.37
CA HIS A 118 -9.49 -5.21 -13.81
C HIS A 118 -9.83 -6.28 -12.76
N TYR A 119 -9.59 -5.98 -11.48
CA TYR A 119 -9.97 -6.87 -10.38
C TYR A 119 -11.48 -7.19 -10.38
N LEU A 120 -12.34 -6.19 -10.61
CA LEU A 120 -13.80 -6.40 -10.72
C LEU A 120 -14.21 -7.30 -11.88
N LYS A 121 -13.37 -7.42 -12.92
CA LYS A 121 -13.56 -8.36 -14.05
C LYS A 121 -13.06 -9.77 -13.72
N GLY A 122 -12.49 -9.98 -12.53
CA GLY A 122 -11.88 -11.25 -12.12
C GLY A 122 -10.48 -11.48 -12.69
N GLU A 123 -9.85 -10.46 -13.25
CA GLU A 123 -8.49 -10.55 -13.79
C GLU A 123 -7.46 -10.37 -12.67
N LYS A 124 -6.36 -11.11 -12.76
CA LYS A 124 -5.20 -10.94 -11.87
C LYS A 124 -4.25 -9.94 -12.50
N ILE A 125 -3.74 -9.02 -11.67
CA ILE A 125 -2.78 -8.01 -12.12
C ILE A 125 -1.42 -8.31 -11.53
N TYR A 126 -0.40 -8.13 -12.34
CA TYR A 126 1.00 -8.39 -12.01
C TYR A 126 1.87 -7.19 -12.36
N LEU A 127 2.96 -7.03 -11.65
CA LEU A 127 4.01 -6.08 -12.02
C LEU A 127 5.13 -6.84 -12.74
N ASP A 128 5.25 -6.65 -14.04
CA ASP A 128 6.35 -7.19 -14.84
C ASP A 128 7.61 -6.34 -14.64
N ILE A 129 8.63 -6.93 -14.04
CA ILE A 129 9.91 -6.29 -13.74
C ILE A 129 11.02 -6.71 -14.72
N SER A 130 10.71 -7.43 -15.79
CA SER A 130 11.69 -7.99 -16.73
C SER A 130 12.58 -6.93 -17.40
N ALA A 131 12.09 -5.71 -17.55
CA ALA A 131 12.82 -4.57 -18.08
C ALA A 131 13.65 -3.79 -17.03
N VAL A 132 13.46 -4.09 -15.74
CA VAL A 132 14.17 -3.39 -14.67
C VAL A 132 15.58 -3.96 -14.51
N LYS A 133 16.59 -3.17 -14.91
CA LYS A 133 17.99 -3.55 -14.75
C LYS A 133 18.40 -3.49 -13.28
N ASP A 134 19.22 -4.47 -12.86
CA ASP A 134 19.79 -4.56 -11.52
C ASP A 134 18.74 -4.47 -10.40
N PHE A 135 17.61 -5.18 -10.58
CA PHE A 135 16.45 -5.14 -9.66
C PHE A 135 16.87 -5.40 -8.22
N ARG A 136 17.67 -6.44 -7.97
CA ARG A 136 18.15 -6.83 -6.64
C ARG A 136 18.89 -5.70 -5.93
N ALA A 137 19.79 -5.03 -6.65
CA ALA A 137 20.58 -3.95 -6.09
C ALA A 137 19.76 -2.68 -5.82
N LYS A 138 18.77 -2.42 -6.67
CA LYS A 138 17.90 -1.22 -6.56
C LYS A 138 16.79 -1.38 -5.54
N PHE A 139 16.26 -2.60 -5.39
CA PHE A 139 15.09 -2.90 -4.55
C PHE A 139 15.35 -4.08 -3.62
N PRO A 140 16.36 -3.96 -2.71
CA PRO A 140 16.78 -5.08 -1.85
C PRO A 140 15.65 -5.59 -0.95
N THR A 141 14.86 -4.71 -0.33
CA THR A 141 13.77 -5.11 0.56
C THR A 141 12.70 -5.94 -0.16
N VAL A 142 12.30 -5.53 -1.37
CA VAL A 142 11.32 -6.29 -2.16
C VAL A 142 11.90 -7.63 -2.58
N THR A 143 13.18 -7.64 -2.94
CA THR A 143 13.91 -8.86 -3.32
C THR A 143 13.95 -9.85 -2.15
N GLU A 144 14.32 -9.40 -0.96
CA GLU A 144 14.41 -10.22 0.25
C GLU A 144 13.04 -10.86 0.58
N ILE A 145 11.97 -10.07 0.60
CA ILE A 145 10.62 -10.59 0.82
C ILE A 145 10.23 -11.63 -0.24
N CYS A 146 10.53 -11.39 -1.51
CA CYS A 146 10.25 -12.34 -2.59
C CYS A 146 10.99 -13.64 -2.38
N GLU A 147 12.29 -13.60 -2.05
CA GLU A 147 13.13 -14.78 -1.83
C GLU A 147 12.69 -15.60 -0.62
N GLU A 148 12.36 -14.95 0.49
CA GLU A 148 11.83 -15.60 1.69
C GLU A 148 10.55 -16.42 1.41
N HIS A 149 9.80 -16.01 0.38
CA HIS A 149 8.56 -16.66 -0.04
C HIS A 149 8.71 -17.48 -1.34
N GLY A 150 9.93 -17.79 -1.75
CA GLY A 150 10.22 -18.64 -2.90
C GLY A 150 9.94 -18.00 -4.27
N VAL A 151 9.78 -16.67 -4.32
CA VAL A 151 9.58 -15.94 -5.57
C VAL A 151 10.93 -15.47 -6.11
N ASN A 152 11.32 -15.99 -7.27
CA ASN A 152 12.58 -15.62 -7.92
C ASN A 152 12.41 -14.36 -8.78
N VAL A 153 13.03 -13.25 -8.40
CA VAL A 153 12.98 -11.97 -9.10
C VAL A 153 13.82 -11.92 -10.39
N ASP A 154 14.73 -12.88 -10.61
CA ASP A 154 15.57 -12.94 -11.83
C ASP A 154 14.89 -13.70 -12.99
N ASN A 155 13.85 -14.45 -12.69
CA ASN A 155 13.16 -15.24 -13.69
C ASN A 155 12.15 -14.37 -14.44
N LYS A 156 12.38 -14.12 -15.73
CA LYS A 156 11.48 -13.37 -16.61
C LYS A 156 10.03 -13.88 -16.66
N GLN A 157 9.79 -15.12 -16.21
CA GLN A 157 8.46 -15.71 -16.12
C GLN A 157 7.82 -15.60 -14.74
N THR A 158 8.59 -15.35 -13.68
CA THR A 158 8.12 -15.26 -12.29
C THR A 158 7.94 -13.82 -11.79
N GLY A 159 8.32 -12.81 -12.56
CA GLY A 159 7.99 -11.40 -12.29
C GLY A 159 6.48 -11.09 -12.31
N LYS A 160 5.64 -12.13 -12.29
CA LYS A 160 4.19 -12.07 -12.44
C LYS A 160 3.44 -12.31 -11.12
N GLN A 161 3.87 -11.79 -9.99
CA GLN A 161 3.10 -12.02 -8.76
C GLN A 161 3.07 -10.82 -7.82
N PHE A 162 2.66 -9.68 -8.33
CA PHE A 162 2.32 -8.55 -7.48
C PHE A 162 0.87 -8.17 -7.77
N THR A 163 -0.07 -8.72 -7.01
CA THR A 163 -1.47 -8.34 -7.10
C THR A 163 -1.78 -7.25 -6.08
N SER A 164 -2.50 -6.25 -6.48
CA SER A 164 -3.14 -5.30 -5.55
C SER A 164 -4.47 -5.85 -5.06
#